data_4a4ad27a761d72698655085eb37f12da
#
_entry.id   4a4ad27a761d72698655085eb37f12da
#
_cell.length_a   1.000
_cell.length_b   1.000
_cell.length_c   1.000
_cell.angle_alpha   90.00
_cell.angle_beta   90.00
_cell.angle_gamma   90.00
#
_symmetry.space_group_name_H-M   'P 1'
#
loop_
_entity.id
_entity.type
_entity.pdbx_description
1 polymer ?
#
loop_
_entity_poly.entity_id
_entity_poly.type
_entity_poly.pdbx_seq_one_letter_code
_entity_poly.pdbx_strand_id
1 'polypeptide(L)'
;KFFVITALLLTAMVSKAQNDIALTLLPNFAYSNMYNPAIPFKSRMVIGVGVSNINFSVFNSSIKYDNLFTFHNDGSVALDANKFINSLKEKDNFIGSNMSMDIARAGIRLGRLFFDVNYRMKLDAELHYSRDFLGFFVNGNGNYLGQDNPADLSLGADISLYSEMSLGLQYRITDKLYIGVRPKVLIGFANLSLNDDGTKIYTDEDTYEMTADVNLNIEAATLLNIDDIHSLSDFSTYFEKMDTI
;
A
#
# COMPACT_ATOMS: atom_id res chain seq x y z
N LYS A 1 -30.32 18.42 9.19
CA LYS A 1 -29.92 17.89 7.86
C LYS A 1 -28.69 18.63 7.30
N PHE A 2 -28.64 19.98 7.41
CA PHE A 2 -27.50 20.79 6.96
C PHE A 2 -26.18 20.43 7.71
N PHE A 3 -26.27 20.24 9.02
CA PHE A 3 -25.13 19.92 9.88
C PHE A 3 -24.47 18.54 9.54
N VAL A 4 -25.27 17.55 9.15
CA VAL A 4 -24.78 16.22 8.75
C VAL A 4 -24.04 16.29 7.41
N ILE A 5 -24.53 17.10 6.46
CA ILE A 5 -23.87 17.30 5.17
C ILE A 5 -22.54 18.05 5.36
N THR A 6 -22.51 19.05 6.24
CA THR A 6 -21.29 19.81 6.56
C THR A 6 -20.27 18.92 7.28
N ALA A 7 -20.69 18.06 8.19
CA ALA A 7 -19.82 17.09 8.87
C ALA A 7 -19.26 16.05 7.91
N LEU A 8 -20.05 15.53 6.97
CA LEU A 8 -19.62 14.62 5.90
C LEU A 8 -18.63 15.30 4.94
N LEU A 9 -18.82 16.57 4.61
CA LEU A 9 -17.89 17.33 3.79
C LEU A 9 -16.55 17.61 4.52
N LEU A 10 -16.59 17.85 5.82
CA LEU A 10 -15.39 18.06 6.64
C LEU A 10 -14.60 16.75 6.81
N THR A 11 -15.23 15.60 6.95
CA THR A 11 -14.53 14.31 7.04
C THR A 11 -13.88 13.91 5.71
N ALA A 12 -14.45 14.28 4.57
CA ALA A 12 -13.84 14.07 3.26
C ALA A 12 -12.54 14.87 3.04
N MET A 13 -12.34 15.98 3.78
CA MET A 13 -11.13 16.79 3.68
C MET A 13 -9.92 16.23 4.45
N VAL A 14 -10.10 15.22 5.29
CA VAL A 14 -9.04 14.67 6.17
C VAL A 14 -8.45 13.37 5.63
N SER A 15 -8.97 12.83 4.52
CA SER A 15 -8.43 11.60 3.95
C SER A 15 -7.07 11.85 3.28
N LYS A 16 -6.01 11.35 3.91
CA LYS A 16 -4.62 11.39 3.40
C LYS A 16 -4.35 10.39 2.26
N ALA A 17 -5.36 10.07 1.49
CA ALA A 17 -5.29 9.01 0.48
C ALA A 17 -4.90 9.54 -0.89
N GLN A 18 -3.70 10.12 -1.09
CA GLN A 18 -3.29 10.38 -2.48
C GLN A 18 -1.79 10.60 -2.66
N ASN A 19 -1.10 9.56 -3.11
CA ASN A 19 0.26 9.66 -3.62
C ASN A 19 0.35 10.34 -5.00
N ASP A 20 -0.80 10.56 -5.67
CA ASP A 20 -0.87 10.99 -7.07
C ASP A 20 -1.23 12.46 -7.25
N ILE A 21 -1.07 13.29 -6.21
CA ILE A 21 -1.38 14.73 -6.25
C ILE A 21 -0.63 15.43 -7.40
N ALA A 22 0.58 14.99 -7.71
CA ALA A 22 1.38 15.56 -8.81
C ALA A 22 0.66 15.48 -10.16
N LEU A 23 -0.13 14.44 -10.42
CA LEU A 23 -0.88 14.28 -11.67
C LEU A 23 -2.02 15.30 -11.80
N THR A 24 -2.54 15.78 -10.67
CA THR A 24 -3.60 16.80 -10.67
C THR A 24 -3.07 18.18 -11.11
N LEU A 25 -1.77 18.39 -10.98
CA LEU A 25 -1.09 19.65 -11.36
C LEU A 25 -0.71 19.68 -12.83
N LEU A 26 -0.80 18.56 -13.57
CA LEU A 26 -0.47 18.51 -14.98
C LEU A 26 -1.68 18.96 -15.82
N PRO A 27 -1.60 20.12 -16.49
CA PRO A 27 -2.70 20.61 -17.31
C PRO A 27 -2.93 19.68 -18.51
N ASN A 28 -4.19 19.30 -18.75
CA ASN A 28 -4.63 18.45 -19.87
C ASN A 28 -4.11 17.00 -19.85
N PHE A 29 -3.54 16.55 -18.75
CA PHE A 29 -3.19 15.14 -18.61
C PHE A 29 -4.47 14.28 -18.54
N ALA A 30 -4.51 13.22 -19.33
CA ALA A 30 -5.72 12.40 -19.49
C ALA A 30 -6.24 11.79 -18.18
N TYR A 31 -5.36 11.60 -17.18
CA TYR A 31 -5.70 10.96 -15.92
C TYR A 31 -5.89 11.94 -14.73
N SER A 32 -5.66 13.24 -14.93
CA SER A 32 -5.77 14.24 -13.85
C SER A 32 -7.14 14.27 -13.19
N ASN A 33 -8.22 14.12 -13.98
CA ASN A 33 -9.59 14.09 -13.47
C ASN A 33 -9.98 12.78 -12.78
N MET A 34 -9.11 11.77 -12.79
CA MET A 34 -9.33 10.53 -12.04
C MET A 34 -9.17 10.74 -10.54
N TYR A 35 -8.28 11.64 -10.15
CA TYR A 35 -8.01 11.97 -8.75
C TYR A 35 -8.91 13.10 -8.25
N ASN A 36 -9.16 14.09 -9.10
CA ASN A 36 -10.11 15.15 -8.83
C ASN A 36 -11.07 15.29 -10.02
N PRO A 37 -12.30 14.79 -9.91
CA PRO A 37 -13.26 14.80 -11.01
C PRO A 37 -13.68 16.21 -11.47
N ALA A 38 -13.39 17.26 -10.67
CA ALA A 38 -13.64 18.64 -11.06
C ALA A 38 -12.52 19.23 -11.96
N ILE A 39 -11.36 18.58 -12.11
CA ILE A 39 -10.31 19.06 -13.01
C ILE A 39 -10.80 18.97 -14.47
N PRO A 40 -10.74 20.07 -15.24
CA PRO A 40 -11.27 20.10 -16.60
C PRO A 40 -10.53 19.12 -17.51
N PHE A 41 -11.25 18.17 -18.10
CA PHE A 41 -10.74 17.34 -19.18
C PHE A 41 -11.16 17.98 -20.50
N LYS A 42 -10.20 18.50 -21.26
CA LYS A 42 -10.51 19.31 -22.45
C LYS A 42 -10.89 18.51 -23.69
N SER A 43 -10.43 17.27 -23.81
CA SER A 43 -10.72 16.43 -24.96
C SER A 43 -12.20 16.06 -25.05
N ARG A 44 -12.67 15.88 -26.26
CA ARG A 44 -14.07 15.46 -26.51
C ARG A 44 -14.31 14.01 -26.15
N MET A 45 -13.29 13.17 -26.33
CA MET A 45 -13.36 11.74 -26.10
C MET A 45 -12.02 11.25 -25.54
N VAL A 46 -12.07 10.24 -24.70
CA VAL A 46 -10.91 9.45 -24.27
C VAL A 46 -11.27 7.98 -24.40
N ILE A 47 -10.34 7.20 -24.97
CA ILE A 47 -10.39 5.74 -25.01
C ILE A 47 -8.98 5.28 -24.69
N GLY A 48 -8.85 4.36 -23.76
CA GLY A 48 -7.61 3.69 -23.42
C GLY A 48 -7.91 2.24 -23.07
N VAL A 49 -7.15 1.33 -23.67
CA VAL A 49 -7.22 -0.11 -23.39
C VAL A 49 -5.80 -0.63 -23.31
N GLY A 50 -5.57 -1.54 -22.39
CA GLY A 50 -4.25 -2.07 -22.07
C GLY A 50 -3.64 -1.39 -20.83
N VAL A 51 -2.51 -1.91 -20.38
CA VAL A 51 -1.82 -1.39 -19.19
C VAL A 51 -1.32 0.02 -19.49
N SER A 52 -1.82 0.96 -18.74
CA SER A 52 -1.46 2.38 -18.84
C SER A 52 -1.46 3.03 -17.45
N ASN A 53 -0.81 4.19 -17.35
CA ASN A 53 -0.70 4.93 -16.09
C ASN A 53 -0.38 4.03 -14.89
N ILE A 54 0.81 3.42 -14.93
CA ILE A 54 1.32 2.64 -13.80
C ILE A 54 1.81 3.63 -12.75
N ASN A 55 1.32 3.46 -11.54
CA ASN A 55 1.73 4.20 -10.37
C ASN A 55 2.30 3.24 -9.34
N PHE A 56 3.44 3.59 -8.79
CA PHE A 56 4.10 2.84 -7.75
C PHE A 56 4.58 3.79 -6.66
N SER A 57 4.29 3.46 -5.42
CA SER A 57 4.77 4.22 -4.28
C SER A 57 5.24 3.31 -3.16
N VAL A 58 6.23 3.77 -2.43
CA VAL A 58 6.74 3.13 -1.21
C VAL A 58 6.56 4.10 -0.06
N PHE A 59 6.11 3.59 1.06
CA PHE A 59 5.95 4.35 2.29
C PHE A 59 6.49 3.54 3.48
N ASN A 60 6.85 4.23 4.54
CA ASN A 60 7.39 3.59 5.72
C ASN A 60 7.15 4.46 6.97
N SER A 61 7.27 3.85 8.16
CA SER A 61 7.11 4.55 9.43
C SER A 61 8.39 5.18 9.96
N SER A 62 9.54 4.62 9.63
CA SER A 62 10.76 4.86 10.42
C SER A 62 12.03 5.09 9.60
N ILE A 63 12.04 4.76 8.31
CA ILE A 63 13.21 4.96 7.46
C ILE A 63 13.33 6.45 7.12
N LYS A 64 14.29 7.11 7.74
CA LYS A 64 14.66 8.49 7.48
C LYS A 64 16.16 8.56 7.21
N TYR A 65 16.55 9.49 6.32
CA TYR A 65 17.95 9.67 5.97
C TYR A 65 18.84 9.90 7.22
N ASP A 66 18.39 10.75 8.15
CA ASP A 66 19.13 11.05 9.36
C ASP A 66 19.29 9.86 10.32
N ASN A 67 18.41 8.85 10.22
CA ASN A 67 18.46 7.66 11.06
C ASN A 67 19.38 6.58 10.48
N LEU A 68 19.58 6.59 9.15
CA LEU A 68 20.35 5.59 8.44
C LEU A 68 21.84 5.91 8.36
N PHE A 69 22.19 7.19 8.35
CA PHE A 69 23.54 7.63 8.05
C PHE A 69 24.17 8.43 9.21
N THR A 70 25.46 8.20 9.42
CA THR A 70 26.29 9.00 10.29
C THR A 70 27.28 9.79 9.44
N PHE A 71 27.36 11.11 9.70
CA PHE A 71 28.25 12.03 9.01
C PHE A 71 29.47 12.28 9.88
N HIS A 72 30.63 12.04 9.31
CA HIS A 72 31.90 12.31 9.97
C HIS A 72 32.45 13.69 9.62
N ASN A 73 33.28 14.23 10.50
CA ASN A 73 33.87 15.55 10.31
C ASN A 73 34.80 15.68 9.09
N ASP A 74 35.27 14.55 8.55
CA ASP A 74 36.07 14.48 7.32
C ASP A 74 35.23 14.50 6.04
N GLY A 75 33.90 14.62 6.17
CA GLY A 75 32.93 14.62 5.07
C GLY A 75 32.54 13.22 4.60
N SER A 76 33.02 12.15 5.22
CA SER A 76 32.59 10.81 4.91
C SER A 76 31.20 10.51 5.50
N VAL A 77 30.45 9.64 4.80
CA VAL A 77 29.10 9.20 5.20
C VAL A 77 29.12 7.68 5.36
N ALA A 78 28.77 7.19 6.53
CA ALA A 78 28.69 5.77 6.82
C ALA A 78 27.24 5.36 7.11
N LEU A 79 26.84 4.18 6.65
CA LEU A 79 25.57 3.55 7.04
C LEU A 79 25.73 3.03 8.48
N ASP A 80 24.81 3.45 9.36
CA ASP A 80 24.82 3.09 10.78
C ASP A 80 23.57 2.29 11.12
N ALA A 81 23.71 0.96 11.04
CA ALA A 81 22.60 0.05 11.29
C ALA A 81 22.09 0.13 12.74
N ASN A 82 23.00 0.32 13.72
CA ASN A 82 22.60 0.43 15.12
C ASN A 82 21.82 1.73 15.39
N LYS A 83 22.26 2.84 14.81
CA LYS A 83 21.53 4.11 14.89
C LYS A 83 20.11 3.96 14.32
N PHE A 84 19.98 3.26 13.19
CA PHE A 84 18.69 2.98 12.58
C PHE A 84 17.81 2.13 13.50
N ILE A 85 18.30 0.98 13.98
CA ILE A 85 17.57 0.08 14.89
C ILE A 85 17.10 0.83 16.15
N ASN A 86 17.98 1.63 16.76
CA ASN A 86 17.66 2.40 17.96
C ASN A 86 16.64 3.52 17.71
N SER A 87 16.45 3.93 16.46
CA SER A 87 15.43 4.92 16.07
C SER A 87 14.05 4.32 15.83
N LEU A 88 13.94 2.98 15.76
CA LEU A 88 12.69 2.28 15.58
C LEU A 88 11.85 2.30 16.84
N LYS A 89 10.53 2.23 16.67
CA LYS A 89 9.62 1.93 17.76
C LYS A 89 9.82 0.48 18.20
N GLU A 90 9.46 0.16 19.44
CA GLU A 90 9.51 -1.21 19.92
C GLU A 90 8.67 -2.14 19.04
N LYS A 91 7.46 -1.68 18.68
CA LYS A 91 6.51 -2.39 17.81
C LYS A 91 5.94 -1.46 16.74
N ASP A 92 5.20 -2.03 15.82
CA ASP A 92 4.45 -1.30 14.78
C ASP A 92 5.33 -0.43 13.87
N ASN A 93 6.53 -0.90 13.57
CA ASN A 93 7.24 -0.35 12.43
C ASN A 93 6.72 -1.01 11.17
N PHE A 94 6.62 -0.25 10.09
CA PHE A 94 6.13 -0.79 8.82
C PHE A 94 6.88 -0.22 7.63
N ILE A 95 6.92 -1.01 6.58
CA ILE A 95 7.26 -0.61 5.22
C ILE A 95 6.19 -1.17 4.30
N GLY A 96 5.70 -0.34 3.39
CA GLY A 96 4.66 -0.76 2.46
C GLY A 96 4.85 -0.19 1.07
N SER A 97 4.11 -0.76 0.14
CA SER A 97 4.05 -0.31 -1.24
C SER A 97 2.62 -0.36 -1.75
N ASN A 98 2.28 0.62 -2.58
CA ASN A 98 1.05 0.61 -3.36
C ASN A 98 1.43 0.61 -4.84
N MET A 99 0.81 -0.26 -5.60
CA MET A 99 0.89 -0.27 -7.05
C MET A 99 -0.50 -0.15 -7.63
N SER A 100 -0.66 0.68 -8.65
CA SER A 100 -1.91 0.75 -9.41
C SER A 100 -1.62 0.87 -10.89
N MET A 101 -2.49 0.27 -11.70
CA MET A 101 -2.41 0.33 -13.14
C MET A 101 -3.80 0.48 -13.75
N ASP A 102 -3.96 1.43 -14.67
CA ASP A 102 -5.19 1.60 -15.44
C ASP A 102 -5.20 0.58 -16.59
N ILE A 103 -6.27 -0.22 -16.65
CA ILE A 103 -6.44 -1.28 -17.66
C ILE A 103 -7.33 -0.81 -18.79
N ALA A 104 -8.43 -0.13 -18.47
CA ALA A 104 -9.35 0.36 -19.48
C ALA A 104 -9.97 1.67 -19.05
N ARG A 105 -10.15 2.56 -20.01
CA ARG A 105 -10.85 3.82 -19.81
C ARG A 105 -11.61 4.21 -21.08
N ALA A 106 -12.84 4.67 -20.90
CA ALA A 106 -13.63 5.28 -21.96
C ALA A 106 -14.38 6.49 -21.40
N GLY A 107 -14.44 7.57 -22.16
CA GLY A 107 -15.18 8.75 -21.75
C GLY A 107 -15.51 9.67 -22.91
N ILE A 108 -16.58 10.44 -22.74
CA ILE A 108 -17.10 11.32 -23.77
C ILE A 108 -17.64 12.63 -23.15
N ARG A 109 -17.44 13.72 -23.87
CA ARG A 109 -18.01 15.03 -23.54
C ARG A 109 -19.25 15.33 -24.39
N LEU A 110 -20.34 15.56 -23.70
CA LEU A 110 -21.62 15.96 -24.29
C LEU A 110 -21.95 17.39 -23.82
N GLY A 111 -21.58 18.37 -24.63
CA GLY A 111 -21.73 19.77 -24.27
C GLY A 111 -20.97 20.16 -22.99
N ARG A 112 -21.70 20.46 -21.92
CA ARG A 112 -21.14 20.83 -20.61
C ARG A 112 -20.84 19.63 -19.70
N LEU A 113 -21.36 18.45 -20.05
CA LEU A 113 -21.20 17.22 -19.29
C LEU A 113 -20.04 16.41 -19.87
N PHE A 114 -19.15 15.90 -19.01
CA PHE A 114 -18.17 14.87 -19.33
C PHE A 114 -18.46 13.64 -18.46
N PHE A 115 -18.50 12.51 -19.11
CA PHE A 115 -18.77 11.21 -18.51
C PHE A 115 -17.64 10.27 -18.85
N ASP A 116 -17.12 9.53 -17.88
CA ASP A 116 -16.13 8.48 -18.12
C ASP A 116 -16.30 7.27 -17.20
N VAL A 117 -15.85 6.13 -17.70
CA VAL A 117 -15.71 4.88 -16.97
C VAL A 117 -14.24 4.51 -16.97
N ASN A 118 -13.75 4.03 -15.85
CA ASN A 118 -12.39 3.53 -15.71
C ASN A 118 -12.37 2.22 -14.93
N TYR A 119 -11.47 1.32 -15.35
CA TYR A 119 -11.15 0.08 -14.67
C TYR A 119 -9.65 0.05 -14.38
N ARG A 120 -9.32 -0.12 -13.09
CA ARG A 120 -7.97 -0.06 -12.55
C ARG A 120 -7.71 -1.28 -11.68
N MET A 121 -6.52 -1.86 -11.77
CA MET A 121 -6.04 -2.84 -10.79
C MET A 121 -5.14 -2.19 -9.75
N LYS A 122 -5.19 -2.70 -8.54
CA LYS A 122 -4.40 -2.23 -7.40
C LYS A 122 -3.83 -3.39 -6.62
N LEU A 123 -2.58 -3.23 -6.21
CA LEU A 123 -1.87 -4.11 -5.30
C LEU A 123 -1.32 -3.26 -4.16
N ASP A 124 -1.75 -3.55 -2.96
CA ASP A 124 -1.24 -2.96 -1.74
C ASP A 124 -0.51 -4.05 -0.95
N ALA A 125 0.70 -3.76 -0.50
CA ALA A 125 1.49 -4.66 0.31
C ALA A 125 2.12 -3.88 1.46
N GLU A 126 2.03 -4.41 2.68
CA GLU A 126 2.58 -3.82 3.88
C GLU A 126 3.23 -4.91 4.74
N LEU A 127 4.42 -4.63 5.26
CA LEU A 127 5.18 -5.47 6.16
C LEU A 127 5.33 -4.73 7.48
N HIS A 128 4.87 -5.34 8.55
CA HIS A 128 4.99 -4.87 9.92
C HIS A 128 6.09 -5.63 10.65
N TYR A 129 6.87 -4.96 11.46
CA TYR A 129 7.96 -5.59 12.19
C TYR A 129 8.26 -4.89 13.52
N SER A 130 8.74 -5.67 14.47
CA SER A 130 9.28 -5.16 15.75
C SER A 130 10.69 -4.59 15.56
N ARG A 131 11.14 -3.75 16.49
CA ARG A 131 12.54 -3.32 16.53
C ARG A 131 13.51 -4.49 16.70
N ASP A 132 13.15 -5.42 17.57
CA ASP A 132 14.00 -6.55 17.91
C ASP A 132 14.15 -7.53 16.76
N PHE A 133 13.16 -7.60 15.83
CA PHE A 133 13.29 -8.37 14.60
C PHE A 133 14.54 -7.94 13.81
N LEU A 134 14.71 -6.65 13.54
CA LEU A 134 15.91 -6.16 12.86
C LEU A 134 17.15 -6.21 13.76
N GLY A 135 17.01 -5.91 15.03
CA GLY A 135 18.10 -5.96 16.00
C GLY A 135 18.74 -7.35 16.11
N PHE A 136 17.90 -8.37 16.15
CA PHE A 136 18.34 -9.76 16.21
C PHE A 136 19.14 -10.19 14.95
N PHE A 137 18.67 -9.81 13.75
CA PHE A 137 19.38 -10.15 12.51
C PHE A 137 20.68 -9.37 12.33
N VAL A 138 20.77 -8.14 12.82
CA VAL A 138 21.97 -7.31 12.63
C VAL A 138 23.00 -7.56 13.73
N ASN A 139 22.55 -7.69 15.00
CA ASN A 139 23.42 -7.74 16.18
C ASN A 139 23.50 -9.16 16.81
N GLY A 140 22.71 -10.10 16.30
CA GLY A 140 22.59 -11.44 16.89
C GLY A 140 21.79 -11.45 18.20
N ASN A 141 21.84 -12.58 18.91
CA ASN A 141 21.09 -12.83 20.13
C ASN A 141 21.74 -12.28 21.40
N GLY A 142 22.96 -11.75 21.34
CA GLY A 142 23.71 -11.32 22.52
C GLY A 142 23.05 -10.23 23.36
N ASN A 143 22.13 -9.46 22.79
CA ASN A 143 21.37 -8.44 23.52
C ASN A 143 20.09 -8.99 24.19
N TYR A 144 19.76 -10.27 23.94
CA TYR A 144 18.50 -10.91 24.33
C TYR A 144 18.76 -12.18 25.14
N LEU A 145 19.70 -12.10 26.09
CA LEU A 145 20.04 -13.22 26.98
C LEU A 145 19.12 -13.22 28.21
N GLY A 146 18.77 -14.43 28.64
CA GLY A 146 17.94 -14.69 29.83
C GLY A 146 16.44 -14.81 29.51
N GLN A 147 15.76 -15.52 30.40
CA GLN A 147 14.31 -15.79 30.27
C GLN A 147 13.45 -14.54 30.43
N ASP A 148 13.96 -13.53 31.12
CA ASP A 148 13.24 -12.27 31.36
C ASP A 148 13.44 -11.23 30.22
N ASN A 149 14.31 -11.53 29.25
CA ASN A 149 14.68 -10.60 28.18
C ASN A 149 14.62 -11.25 26.78
N PRO A 150 13.46 -11.80 26.36
CA PRO A 150 13.32 -12.40 25.04
C PRO A 150 13.36 -11.36 23.93
N ALA A 151 13.89 -11.75 22.77
CA ALA A 151 13.74 -10.98 21.55
C ALA A 151 12.30 -11.08 21.04
N ASP A 152 11.63 -9.95 20.84
CA ASP A 152 10.34 -9.89 20.16
C ASP A 152 10.57 -9.89 18.63
N LEU A 153 10.29 -11.01 17.99
CA LEU A 153 10.46 -11.17 16.54
C LEU A 153 9.14 -11.05 15.77
N SER A 154 8.17 -10.33 16.33
CA SER A 154 6.88 -10.13 15.68
C SER A 154 7.05 -9.60 14.25
N LEU A 155 6.42 -10.30 13.31
CA LEU A 155 6.43 -10.00 11.89
C LEU A 155 5.02 -10.16 11.30
N GLY A 156 4.44 -9.09 10.80
CA GLY A 156 3.16 -9.10 10.09
C GLY A 156 3.31 -8.75 8.62
N ALA A 157 2.42 -9.24 7.80
CA ALA A 157 2.37 -8.86 6.38
C ALA A 157 0.93 -8.83 5.90
N ASP A 158 0.56 -7.77 5.18
CA ASP A 158 -0.73 -7.62 4.53
C ASP A 158 -0.52 -7.40 3.04
N ILE A 159 -1.16 -8.24 2.21
CA ILE A 159 -1.12 -8.12 0.76
C ILE A 159 -2.55 -8.16 0.25
N SER A 160 -2.97 -7.13 -0.49
CA SER A 160 -4.30 -7.03 -1.06
C SER A 160 -4.24 -6.75 -2.55
N LEU A 161 -4.86 -7.61 -3.34
CA LEU A 161 -5.06 -7.44 -4.77
C LEU A 161 -6.55 -7.21 -5.04
N TYR A 162 -6.88 -6.07 -5.66
CA TYR A 162 -8.26 -5.72 -5.97
C TYR A 162 -8.35 -4.85 -7.22
N SER A 163 -9.55 -4.77 -7.81
CA SER A 163 -9.83 -3.80 -8.85
C SER A 163 -10.74 -2.68 -8.37
N GLU A 164 -10.59 -1.53 -9.00
CA GLU A 164 -11.42 -0.35 -8.84
C GLU A 164 -12.13 -0.06 -10.16
N MET A 165 -13.45 -0.17 -10.18
CA MET A 165 -14.28 0.34 -11.25
C MET A 165 -14.82 1.70 -10.84
N SER A 166 -14.62 2.73 -11.64
CA SER A 166 -15.07 4.08 -11.33
C SER A 166 -15.87 4.71 -12.45
N LEU A 167 -16.85 5.52 -12.07
CA LEU A 167 -17.73 6.27 -12.95
C LEU A 167 -17.54 7.76 -12.68
N GLY A 168 -16.92 8.46 -13.62
CA GLY A 168 -16.68 9.91 -13.51
C GLY A 168 -17.80 10.71 -14.16
N LEU A 169 -18.31 11.67 -13.44
CA LEU A 169 -19.26 12.67 -13.92
C LEU A 169 -18.70 14.05 -13.61
N GLN A 170 -18.54 14.87 -14.64
CA GLN A 170 -18.08 16.26 -14.52
C GLN A 170 -19.06 17.19 -15.25
N TYR A 171 -19.45 18.26 -14.61
CA TYR A 171 -20.30 19.29 -15.20
C TYR A 171 -19.61 20.65 -15.17
N ARG A 172 -19.56 21.32 -16.31
CA ARG A 172 -19.04 22.68 -16.47
C ARG A 172 -20.16 23.69 -16.20
N ILE A 173 -20.09 24.37 -15.06
CA ILE A 173 -21.02 25.44 -14.69
C ILE A 173 -20.69 26.70 -15.50
N THR A 174 -19.41 27.11 -15.43
CA THR A 174 -18.85 28.22 -16.21
C THR A 174 -17.53 27.77 -16.83
N ASP A 175 -16.87 28.64 -17.60
CA ASP A 175 -15.56 28.31 -18.19
C ASP A 175 -14.45 28.16 -17.14
N LYS A 176 -14.68 28.65 -15.92
CA LYS A 176 -13.72 28.59 -14.80
C LYS A 176 -14.19 27.70 -13.65
N LEU A 177 -15.45 27.27 -13.63
CA LEU A 177 -16.03 26.50 -12.54
C LEU A 177 -16.56 25.17 -13.03
N TYR A 178 -16.02 24.09 -12.48
CA TYR A 178 -16.40 22.72 -12.74
C TYR A 178 -16.77 22.03 -11.43
N ILE A 179 -17.74 21.16 -11.48
CA ILE A 179 -18.07 20.24 -10.40
C ILE A 179 -17.95 18.82 -10.92
N GLY A 180 -17.60 17.87 -10.07
CA GLY A 180 -17.47 16.48 -10.47
C GLY A 180 -17.63 15.54 -9.30
N VAL A 181 -18.14 14.35 -9.61
CA VAL A 181 -18.25 13.22 -8.67
C VAL A 181 -17.70 11.98 -9.34
N ARG A 182 -17.13 11.07 -8.55
CA ARG A 182 -16.58 9.79 -9.03
C ARG A 182 -16.87 8.69 -8.01
N PRO A 183 -18.06 8.07 -8.05
CA PRO A 183 -18.31 6.86 -7.31
C PRO A 183 -17.36 5.74 -7.80
N LYS A 184 -16.98 4.87 -6.85
CA LYS A 184 -16.07 3.77 -7.06
C LYS A 184 -16.63 2.50 -6.45
N VAL A 185 -16.44 1.40 -7.14
CA VAL A 185 -16.71 0.05 -6.63
C VAL A 185 -15.38 -0.69 -6.56
N LEU A 186 -15.09 -1.28 -5.43
CA LEU A 186 -13.89 -2.11 -5.22
C LEU A 186 -14.30 -3.57 -5.25
N ILE A 187 -13.54 -4.39 -5.99
CA ILE A 187 -13.73 -5.82 -6.13
C ILE A 187 -12.42 -6.49 -5.72
N GLY A 188 -12.42 -7.15 -4.56
CA GLY A 188 -11.26 -7.90 -4.06
C GLY A 188 -11.02 -9.14 -4.90
N PHE A 189 -9.77 -9.44 -5.24
CA PHE A 189 -9.37 -10.69 -5.90
C PHE A 189 -8.66 -11.61 -4.94
N ALA A 190 -7.72 -11.08 -4.16
CA ALA A 190 -6.99 -11.84 -3.17
C ALA A 190 -6.60 -10.93 -1.99
N ASN A 191 -6.62 -11.49 -0.81
CA ASN A 191 -6.07 -10.90 0.39
C ASN A 191 -5.27 -11.97 1.13
N LEU A 192 -4.07 -11.62 1.58
CA LEU A 192 -3.25 -12.43 2.46
C LEU A 192 -2.86 -11.54 3.65
N SER A 193 -3.17 -12.00 4.85
CA SER A 193 -2.78 -11.35 6.09
C SER A 193 -2.02 -12.35 6.95
N LEU A 194 -0.81 -11.99 7.31
CA LEU A 194 0.01 -12.69 8.29
C LEU A 194 0.06 -11.82 9.54
N ASN A 195 -0.54 -12.29 10.61
CA ASN A 195 -0.50 -11.64 11.90
C ASN A 195 0.35 -12.46 12.86
N ASP A 196 1.41 -11.86 13.35
CA ASP A 196 2.26 -12.39 14.40
C ASP A 196 2.04 -11.59 15.68
N ASP A 197 1.26 -12.15 16.59
CA ASP A 197 0.88 -11.49 17.85
C ASP A 197 1.93 -11.70 18.95
N GLY A 198 3.18 -11.89 18.60
CA GLY A 198 4.28 -11.87 19.55
C GLY A 198 5.15 -13.12 19.56
N THR A 199 5.65 -13.52 18.40
CA THR A 199 6.76 -14.49 18.32
C THR A 199 7.94 -14.00 19.12
N LYS A 200 8.39 -14.83 20.09
CA LYS A 200 9.51 -14.51 20.96
C LYS A 200 10.59 -15.58 20.87
N ILE A 201 11.84 -15.12 20.87
CA ILE A 201 13.00 -16.00 21.04
C ILE A 201 13.63 -15.74 22.39
N TYR A 202 13.73 -16.81 23.18
CA TYR A 202 14.43 -16.86 24.45
C TYR A 202 15.81 -17.49 24.20
N THR A 203 16.86 -16.86 24.72
CA THR A 203 18.22 -17.38 24.66
C THR A 203 18.71 -17.62 26.08
N ASP A 204 19.09 -18.86 26.39
CA ASP A 204 19.64 -19.21 27.69
C ASP A 204 21.01 -18.55 27.91
N GLU A 205 21.26 -18.01 29.10
CA GLU A 205 22.49 -17.26 29.38
C GLU A 205 23.73 -18.15 29.50
N ASP A 206 23.58 -19.42 29.92
CA ASP A 206 24.67 -20.32 30.18
C ASP A 206 24.98 -21.23 28.98
N THR A 207 23.94 -21.75 28.35
CA THR A 207 24.06 -22.72 27.26
C THR A 207 23.97 -22.09 25.85
N TYR A 208 23.44 -20.86 25.79
CA TYR A 208 23.08 -20.16 24.55
C TYR A 208 22.07 -20.91 23.66
N GLU A 209 21.36 -21.88 24.24
CA GLU A 209 20.25 -22.54 23.54
C GLU A 209 19.11 -21.57 23.32
N MET A 210 18.54 -21.62 22.12
CA MET A 210 17.42 -20.76 21.72
C MET A 210 16.13 -21.55 21.68
N THR A 211 15.09 -21.02 22.33
CA THR A 211 13.73 -21.54 22.28
C THR A 211 12.81 -20.48 21.68
N ALA A 212 12.03 -20.88 20.69
CA ALA A 212 11.06 -19.99 20.04
C ALA A 212 9.65 -20.29 20.56
N ASP A 213 8.94 -19.25 20.97
CA ASP A 213 7.50 -19.25 21.19
C ASP A 213 6.85 -18.52 20.00
N VAL A 214 6.15 -19.27 19.15
CA VAL A 214 5.64 -18.78 17.86
C VAL A 214 4.12 -18.66 17.93
N ASN A 215 3.59 -17.48 17.64
CA ASN A 215 2.17 -17.19 17.61
C ASN A 215 1.78 -16.55 16.27
N LEU A 216 1.68 -17.37 15.24
CA LEU A 216 1.37 -16.93 13.86
C LEU A 216 -0.07 -17.25 13.50
N ASN A 217 -0.77 -16.25 12.99
CA ASN A 217 -2.08 -16.41 12.35
C ASN A 217 -1.99 -16.00 10.88
N ILE A 218 -2.38 -16.90 9.99
CA ILE A 218 -2.40 -16.64 8.54
C ILE A 218 -3.84 -16.68 8.07
N GLU A 219 -4.29 -15.57 7.51
CA GLU A 219 -5.61 -15.44 6.90
C GLU A 219 -5.45 -15.20 5.40
N ALA A 220 -6.13 -16.01 4.60
CA ALA A 220 -6.15 -15.83 3.17
C ALA A 220 -7.60 -15.83 2.65
N ALA A 221 -7.92 -14.84 1.83
CA ALA A 221 -9.18 -14.77 1.13
C ALA A 221 -8.93 -14.50 -0.35
N THR A 222 -9.62 -15.24 -1.22
CA THR A 222 -9.51 -15.06 -2.67
C THR A 222 -10.83 -15.38 -3.33
N LEU A 223 -11.12 -14.70 -4.44
CA LEU A 223 -12.24 -15.06 -5.32
C LEU A 223 -12.01 -16.41 -6.04
N LEU A 224 -10.77 -16.87 -6.05
CA LEU A 224 -10.39 -18.14 -6.65
C LEU A 224 -10.60 -19.24 -5.62
N ASN A 225 -11.11 -20.39 -6.06
CA ASN A 225 -11.27 -21.54 -5.15
C ASN A 225 -9.89 -22.07 -4.78
N ILE A 226 -9.44 -21.82 -3.53
CA ILE A 226 -8.09 -22.19 -3.06
C ILE A 226 -8.01 -23.69 -2.71
N ASP A 227 -9.12 -24.38 -2.63
CA ASP A 227 -9.16 -25.80 -2.22
C ASP A 227 -8.29 -26.71 -3.09
N ASP A 228 -7.90 -26.24 -4.29
CA ASP A 228 -7.04 -26.97 -5.23
C ASP A 228 -5.56 -26.57 -5.18
N ILE A 229 -5.19 -25.61 -4.31
CA ILE A 229 -3.80 -25.09 -4.24
C ILE A 229 -3.12 -25.65 -2.99
N HIS A 230 -2.31 -26.68 -3.18
CA HIS A 230 -1.55 -27.34 -2.11
C HIS A 230 -0.04 -27.02 -2.15
N SER A 231 0.42 -26.33 -3.19
CA SER A 231 1.85 -25.99 -3.37
C SER A 231 2.05 -24.71 -4.18
N LEU A 232 3.24 -24.12 -4.09
CA LEU A 232 3.63 -22.94 -4.91
C LEU A 232 3.59 -23.23 -6.42
N SER A 233 3.77 -24.47 -6.84
CA SER A 233 3.65 -24.91 -8.24
C SER A 233 2.22 -24.87 -8.76
N ASP A 234 1.24 -25.07 -7.89
CA ASP A 234 -0.17 -25.03 -8.27
C ASP A 234 -0.62 -23.61 -8.62
N PHE A 235 0.00 -22.59 -7.98
CA PHE A 235 -0.20 -21.18 -8.33
C PHE A 235 0.16 -20.90 -9.80
N SER A 236 1.31 -21.39 -10.28
CA SER A 236 1.73 -21.14 -11.67
C SER A 236 0.76 -21.80 -12.66
N THR A 237 0.32 -23.01 -12.38
CA THR A 237 -0.64 -23.76 -13.21
C THR A 237 -2.03 -23.11 -13.23
N TYR A 238 -2.40 -22.46 -12.13
CA TYR A 238 -3.68 -21.74 -12.03
C TYR A 238 -3.69 -20.47 -12.88
N PHE A 239 -2.59 -19.72 -12.91
CA PHE A 239 -2.46 -18.54 -13.76
C PHE A 239 -2.41 -18.89 -15.26
N GLU A 240 -1.78 -20.01 -15.64
CA GLU A 240 -1.80 -20.49 -17.02
C GLU A 240 -3.22 -20.86 -17.51
N LYS A 241 -4.08 -21.36 -16.62
CA LYS A 241 -5.49 -21.65 -16.97
C LYS A 241 -6.35 -20.39 -17.13
N MET A 242 -6.01 -19.29 -16.47
CA MET A 242 -6.72 -18.00 -16.63
C MET A 242 -6.46 -17.33 -17.98
N ASP A 243 -5.32 -17.58 -18.62
CA ASP A 243 -4.99 -17.05 -19.95
C ASP A 243 -5.77 -17.77 -21.11
N THR A 244 -6.54 -18.80 -20.77
CA THR A 244 -7.29 -19.62 -21.75
C THR A 244 -8.81 -19.40 -21.70
N ILE A 245 -9.30 -18.45 -20.92
CA ILE A 245 -10.71 -18.03 -20.85
C ILE A 245 -10.83 -16.60 -21.44
#